data_54bd3b9d619fcb606836a2d725b46396
#
_entry.id   54bd3b9d619fcb606836a2d725b46396
#
_cell.length_a   1.000
_cell.length_b   1.000
_cell.length_c   1.000
_cell.angle_alpha   90.00
_cell.angle_beta   90.00
_cell.angle_gamma   90.00
#
_symmetry.space_group_name_H-M   'P 1'
#
loop_
_entity.id
_entity.type
_entity.pdbx_description
1 polymer ?
#
loop_
_entity_poly.entity_id
_entity_poly.type
_entity_poly.pdbx_seq_one_letter_code
_entity_poly.pdbx_strand_id
1 'polypeptide(L)'
;WEAPAVAEAAIRTGVARKPYSSKDDYVRELENRLSRTREVMHGVFDQARLDPKPIVFPEGEQEAIIRAAKMLVDEKICKPILLGNAEVIGNLLAEHEIDATDITVVDPSQDDRRQAYGEAYHKMRWRRGATAVNAAKRLLDPVYFGNMMVQQGDADGLIAGVSHSYPDTIRPALRIHKTMPHVSKVAGVFLLLFEDRMLFIADTTVNPDPSAEELAEIAWLTSRVAKTYFDVDPRVAMLSYSNFGSNEDPACCRVRKAVEIAKERWPDLKIEGEMHADTAIEPAIAEQAFPWSSIQGDANILVCPTLAAANIAYKLLWRLGKVEAIGPILTGIGAPVHILQRGMEVNEIVNMTALCVCKAQRTKGETSP
;
A
#
# COMPACT_ATOMS: atom_id res chain seq x y z
N TRP A 1 19.81 -1.41 18.95
CA TRP A 1 21.23 -0.98 18.91
C TRP A 1 22.07 -1.70 19.97
N GLU A 2 21.61 -1.86 21.21
CA GLU A 2 22.40 -2.44 22.30
C GLU A 2 22.63 -3.95 22.13
N ALA A 3 21.60 -4.73 21.80
CA ALA A 3 21.69 -6.19 21.74
C ALA A 3 22.74 -6.71 20.74
N PRO A 4 22.84 -6.19 19.50
CA PRO A 4 23.92 -6.57 18.58
C PRO A 4 25.30 -6.18 19.08
N ALA A 5 25.46 -5.01 19.70
CA ALA A 5 26.75 -4.57 20.26
C ALA A 5 27.19 -5.44 21.44
N VAL A 6 26.27 -5.82 22.33
CA VAL A 6 26.53 -6.73 23.45
C VAL A 6 26.90 -8.13 22.94
N ALA A 7 26.20 -8.64 21.93
CA ALA A 7 26.52 -9.94 21.33
C ALA A 7 27.91 -9.94 20.67
N GLU A 8 28.25 -8.87 19.95
CA GLU A 8 29.60 -8.68 19.35
C GLU A 8 30.71 -8.65 20.41
N ALA A 9 30.46 -7.91 21.51
CA ALA A 9 31.39 -7.88 22.64
C ALA A 9 31.55 -9.27 23.27
N ALA A 10 30.46 -10.01 23.46
CA ALA A 10 30.49 -11.36 24.00
C ALA A 10 31.28 -12.36 23.12
N ILE A 11 31.13 -12.24 21.79
CA ILE A 11 31.88 -13.06 20.82
C ILE A 11 33.37 -12.69 20.91
N ARG A 12 33.68 -11.40 20.88
CA ARG A 12 35.09 -10.92 20.95
C ARG A 12 35.79 -11.32 22.24
N THR A 13 35.09 -11.36 23.36
CA THR A 13 35.63 -11.75 24.66
C THR A 13 35.60 -13.26 24.93
N GLY A 14 35.04 -14.06 23.99
CA GLY A 14 34.96 -15.51 24.09
C GLY A 14 33.93 -16.05 25.08
N VAL A 15 33.02 -15.21 25.59
CA VAL A 15 31.97 -15.64 26.53
C VAL A 15 30.66 -16.03 25.85
N ALA A 16 30.54 -15.83 24.55
CA ALA A 16 29.35 -16.22 23.79
C ALA A 16 29.23 -17.75 23.71
N ARG A 17 28.08 -18.28 24.19
CA ARG A 17 27.77 -19.73 24.10
C ARG A 17 27.42 -20.18 22.70
N LYS A 18 26.82 -19.30 21.90
CA LYS A 18 26.49 -19.51 20.48
C LYS A 18 26.87 -18.25 19.72
N PRO A 19 28.06 -18.19 19.11
CA PRO A 19 28.43 -17.08 18.25
C PRO A 19 27.55 -17.11 16.97
N TYR A 20 27.18 -15.95 16.46
CA TYR A 20 26.54 -15.83 15.16
C TYR A 20 27.58 -15.93 14.03
N SER A 21 27.16 -16.41 12.86
CA SER A 21 28.00 -16.50 11.65
C SER A 21 28.12 -15.16 10.92
N SER A 22 27.05 -14.35 10.97
CA SER A 22 26.95 -13.03 10.37
C SER A 22 26.25 -12.08 11.34
N LYS A 23 26.82 -10.87 11.50
CA LYS A 23 26.22 -9.81 12.32
C LYS A 23 24.87 -9.36 11.75
N ASP A 24 24.81 -9.25 10.43
CA ASP A 24 23.59 -8.79 9.74
C ASP A 24 22.45 -9.80 9.90
N ASP A 25 22.73 -11.10 9.80
CA ASP A 25 21.74 -12.14 10.03
C ASP A 25 21.26 -12.18 11.48
N TYR A 26 22.15 -11.93 12.44
CA TYR A 26 21.77 -11.83 13.85
C TYR A 26 20.90 -10.62 14.15
N VAL A 27 21.24 -9.46 13.58
CA VAL A 27 20.40 -8.25 13.68
C VAL A 27 19.02 -8.50 13.08
N ARG A 28 18.95 -9.12 11.91
CA ARG A 28 17.68 -9.52 11.29
C ARG A 28 16.86 -10.44 12.18
N GLU A 29 17.49 -11.47 12.76
CA GLU A 29 16.79 -12.39 13.67
C GLU A 29 16.20 -11.67 14.88
N LEU A 30 16.91 -10.69 15.45
CA LEU A 30 16.42 -9.88 16.55
C LEU A 30 15.27 -8.97 16.13
N GLU A 31 15.36 -8.34 14.97
CA GLU A 31 14.32 -7.47 14.42
C GLU A 31 13.05 -8.26 14.11
N ASN A 32 13.18 -9.44 13.53
CA ASN A 32 12.06 -10.35 13.25
C ASN A 32 11.34 -10.81 14.52
N ARG A 33 12.08 -11.00 15.63
CA ARG A 33 11.49 -11.30 16.94
C ARG A 33 10.68 -10.14 17.54
N LEU A 34 11.00 -8.90 17.12
CA LEU A 34 10.35 -7.69 17.67
C LEU A 34 9.13 -7.25 16.88
N SER A 35 9.04 -7.57 15.57
CA SER A 35 7.94 -7.15 14.70
C SER A 35 7.78 -8.10 13.52
N ARG A 36 6.60 -8.71 13.41
CA ARG A 36 6.24 -9.56 12.28
C ARG A 36 6.15 -8.75 10.98
N THR A 37 5.79 -7.47 11.08
CA THR A 37 5.81 -6.56 9.92
C THR A 37 7.20 -6.48 9.31
N ARG A 38 8.27 -6.38 10.10
CA ARG A 38 9.64 -6.35 9.57
C ARG A 38 10.02 -7.64 8.87
N GLU A 39 9.67 -8.78 9.41
CA GLU A 39 9.88 -10.09 8.77
C GLU A 39 9.21 -10.13 7.40
N VAL A 40 7.92 -9.82 7.34
CA VAL A 40 7.13 -9.86 6.09
C VAL A 40 7.59 -8.81 5.08
N MET A 41 7.98 -7.62 5.54
CA MET A 41 8.47 -6.53 4.69
C MET A 41 9.92 -6.69 4.24
N HIS A 42 10.66 -7.66 4.76
CA HIS A 42 12.09 -7.85 4.46
C HIS A 42 12.36 -7.93 2.95
N GLY A 43 11.65 -8.82 2.25
CA GLY A 43 11.80 -8.97 0.80
C GLY A 43 11.45 -7.69 0.02
N VAL A 44 10.49 -6.91 0.51
CA VAL A 44 10.11 -5.61 -0.07
C VAL A 44 11.22 -4.58 0.12
N PHE A 45 11.82 -4.50 1.31
CA PHE A 45 12.95 -3.62 1.58
C PHE A 45 14.19 -3.98 0.74
N ASP A 46 14.54 -5.26 0.67
CA ASP A 46 15.67 -5.70 -0.14
C ASP A 46 15.46 -5.38 -1.62
N GLN A 47 14.25 -5.60 -2.15
CA GLN A 47 13.91 -5.23 -3.52
C GLN A 47 14.00 -3.70 -3.72
N ALA A 48 13.50 -2.89 -2.78
CA ALA A 48 13.55 -1.43 -2.89
C ALA A 48 14.99 -0.91 -2.93
N ARG A 49 15.89 -1.48 -2.12
CA ARG A 49 17.32 -1.13 -2.06
C ARG A 49 18.10 -1.42 -3.33
N LEU A 50 17.64 -2.32 -4.18
CA LEU A 50 18.32 -2.63 -5.46
C LEU A 50 18.35 -1.43 -6.43
N ASP A 51 17.29 -0.60 -6.40
CA ASP A 51 17.19 0.59 -7.26
C ASP A 51 16.31 1.66 -6.59
N PRO A 52 16.86 2.43 -5.63
CA PRO A 52 16.13 3.47 -4.90
C PRO A 52 15.58 4.54 -5.83
N LYS A 53 14.25 4.73 -5.82
CA LYS A 53 13.54 5.66 -6.69
C LYS A 53 13.29 7.01 -6.00
N PRO A 54 13.22 8.14 -6.77
CA PRO A 54 12.73 9.41 -6.26
C PRO A 54 11.23 9.35 -5.94
N ILE A 55 10.90 9.48 -4.66
CA ILE A 55 9.52 9.45 -4.15
C ILE A 55 9.16 10.82 -3.57
N VAL A 56 8.04 11.37 -4.00
CA VAL A 56 7.56 12.67 -3.55
C VAL A 56 6.61 12.56 -2.36
N PHE A 57 6.84 13.41 -1.37
CA PHE A 57 6.04 13.55 -0.15
C PHE A 57 5.44 14.95 -0.11
N PRO A 58 4.16 15.12 -0.51
CA PRO A 58 3.51 16.43 -0.53
C PRO A 58 3.40 17.12 0.83
N GLU A 59 3.45 16.38 1.91
CA GLU A 59 3.31 16.86 3.28
C GLU A 59 4.68 16.97 3.98
N GLY A 60 5.69 17.52 3.27
CA GLY A 60 7.09 17.58 3.72
C GLY A 60 7.31 18.40 5.01
N GLU A 61 6.34 19.22 5.41
CA GLU A 61 6.37 20.01 6.66
C GLU A 61 5.90 19.19 7.89
N GLN A 62 5.53 17.92 7.73
CA GLN A 62 5.09 17.08 8.83
C GLN A 62 6.28 16.35 9.46
N GLU A 63 6.41 16.42 10.78
CA GLU A 63 7.51 15.78 11.54
C GLU A 63 7.63 14.28 11.23
N ALA A 64 6.50 13.57 11.12
CA ALA A 64 6.51 12.13 10.79
C ALA A 64 7.12 11.85 9.41
N ILE A 65 6.88 12.73 8.42
CA ILE A 65 7.47 12.64 7.08
C ILE A 65 8.97 12.94 7.13
N ILE A 66 9.40 13.97 7.87
CA ILE A 66 10.81 14.31 8.07
C ILE A 66 11.59 13.12 8.66
N ARG A 67 11.06 12.52 9.73
CA ARG A 67 11.67 11.36 10.38
C ARG A 67 11.65 10.12 9.48
N ALA A 68 10.57 9.90 8.73
CA ALA A 68 10.51 8.82 7.75
C ALA A 68 11.53 9.03 6.62
N ALA A 69 11.69 10.25 6.11
CA ALA A 69 12.68 10.57 5.07
C ALA A 69 14.11 10.23 5.51
N LYS A 70 14.47 10.55 6.78
CA LYS A 70 15.76 10.14 7.33
C LYS A 70 15.93 8.62 7.30
N MET A 71 14.97 7.86 7.82
CA MET A 71 15.06 6.39 7.82
C MET A 71 15.16 5.82 6.42
N LEU A 72 14.42 6.38 5.46
CA LEU A 72 14.43 5.95 4.06
C LEU A 72 15.79 6.18 3.37
N VAL A 73 16.47 7.28 3.71
CA VAL A 73 17.83 7.58 3.23
C VAL A 73 18.85 6.66 3.91
N ASP A 74 18.82 6.56 5.24
CA ASP A 74 19.74 5.73 6.03
C ASP A 74 19.67 4.26 5.58
N GLU A 75 18.46 3.74 5.31
CA GLU A 75 18.24 2.38 4.85
C GLU A 75 18.33 2.21 3.31
N LYS A 76 18.63 3.28 2.57
CA LYS A 76 18.76 3.32 1.11
C LYS A 76 17.53 2.79 0.36
N ILE A 77 16.33 3.10 0.85
CA ILE A 77 15.06 2.63 0.29
C ILE A 77 14.61 3.52 -0.86
N CYS A 78 14.69 4.84 -0.71
CA CYS A 78 14.31 5.79 -1.75
C CYS A 78 15.15 7.07 -1.70
N LYS A 79 14.94 7.96 -2.69
CA LYS A 79 15.44 9.34 -2.73
C LYS A 79 14.27 10.27 -2.42
N PRO A 80 14.11 10.78 -1.18
CA PRO A 80 12.95 11.56 -0.79
C PRO A 80 12.94 12.94 -1.46
N ILE A 81 11.75 13.35 -1.95
CA ILE A 81 11.46 14.71 -2.42
C ILE A 81 10.36 15.26 -1.52
N LEU A 82 10.70 16.21 -0.66
CA LEU A 82 9.78 16.86 0.29
C LEU A 82 9.19 18.11 -0.31
N LEU A 83 7.86 18.21 -0.38
CA LEU A 83 7.19 19.42 -0.85
C LEU A 83 6.73 20.28 0.33
N GLY A 84 6.93 21.58 0.23
CA GLY A 84 6.51 22.58 1.21
C GLY A 84 7.43 23.78 1.23
N ASN A 85 7.25 24.64 2.22
CA ASN A 85 8.10 25.80 2.41
C ASN A 85 9.52 25.35 2.79
N ALA A 86 10.50 25.76 1.98
CA ALA A 86 11.89 25.31 2.15
C ALA A 86 12.51 25.74 3.49
N GLU A 87 12.15 26.92 4.02
CA GLU A 87 12.62 27.40 5.33
C GLU A 87 12.04 26.57 6.47
N VAL A 88 10.73 26.25 6.41
CA VAL A 88 10.06 25.39 7.42
C VAL A 88 10.68 23.99 7.44
N ILE A 89 10.83 23.38 6.26
CA ILE A 89 11.43 22.03 6.14
C ILE A 89 12.89 22.06 6.62
N GLY A 90 13.66 23.08 6.22
CA GLY A 90 15.05 23.24 6.64
C GLY A 90 15.20 23.35 8.17
N ASN A 91 14.32 24.09 8.83
CA ASN A 91 14.31 24.20 10.29
C ASN A 91 13.99 22.86 10.97
N LEU A 92 13.00 22.11 10.44
CA LEU A 92 12.66 20.79 10.97
C LEU A 92 13.79 19.77 10.78
N LEU A 93 14.47 19.78 9.64
CA LEU A 93 15.63 18.92 9.40
C LEU A 93 16.77 19.25 10.41
N ALA A 94 17.02 20.53 10.66
CA ALA A 94 18.02 20.96 11.63
C ALA A 94 17.63 20.60 13.07
N GLU A 95 16.37 20.80 13.46
CA GLU A 95 15.86 20.42 14.79
C GLU A 95 16.01 18.93 15.09
N HIS A 96 15.84 18.10 14.08
CA HIS A 96 15.98 16.64 14.19
C HIS A 96 17.41 16.14 13.89
N GLU A 97 18.39 17.04 13.70
CA GLU A 97 19.79 16.71 13.37
C GLU A 97 19.91 15.80 12.12
N ILE A 98 19.07 16.06 11.10
CA ILE A 98 19.03 15.27 9.86
C ILE A 98 19.89 15.96 8.79
N ASP A 99 20.83 15.21 8.22
CA ASP A 99 21.58 15.64 7.05
C ASP A 99 20.68 15.65 5.82
N ALA A 100 20.55 16.83 5.19
CA ALA A 100 19.72 17.06 4.03
C ALA A 100 20.38 16.66 2.70
N THR A 101 21.63 16.16 2.72
CA THR A 101 22.43 15.92 1.49
C THR A 101 21.70 15.02 0.47
N ASP A 102 20.98 14.00 0.95
CA ASP A 102 20.27 13.04 0.11
C ASP A 102 18.74 13.30 0.07
N ILE A 103 18.28 14.46 0.57
CA ILE A 103 16.88 14.87 0.60
C ILE A 103 16.68 16.07 -0.30
N THR A 104 15.79 15.95 -1.30
CA THR A 104 15.43 17.09 -2.16
C THR A 104 14.25 17.85 -1.55
N VAL A 105 14.36 19.18 -1.43
CA VAL A 105 13.25 20.04 -0.98
C VAL A 105 12.77 20.88 -2.15
N VAL A 106 11.45 20.92 -2.38
CA VAL A 106 10.81 21.68 -3.46
C VAL A 106 9.65 22.48 -2.89
N ASP A 107 9.67 23.78 -3.10
CA ASP A 107 8.53 24.68 -2.78
C ASP A 107 7.64 24.84 -4.02
N PRO A 108 6.43 24.26 -4.04
CA PRO A 108 5.51 24.39 -5.18
C PRO A 108 5.14 25.84 -5.53
N SER A 109 5.25 26.77 -4.57
CA SER A 109 4.93 28.18 -4.79
C SER A 109 6.01 28.90 -5.59
N GLN A 110 7.26 28.44 -5.54
CA GLN A 110 8.43 29.04 -6.17
C GLN A 110 8.98 28.25 -7.36
N ASP A 111 8.49 27.02 -7.57
CA ASP A 111 9.02 26.13 -8.61
C ASP A 111 8.56 26.54 -10.01
N ASP A 112 9.52 26.69 -10.93
CA ASP A 112 9.26 27.11 -12.31
C ASP A 112 8.39 26.11 -13.10
N ARG A 113 8.42 24.82 -12.74
CA ARG A 113 7.62 23.77 -13.38
C ARG A 113 6.13 23.94 -13.14
N ARG A 114 5.71 24.70 -12.13
CA ARG A 114 4.30 24.91 -11.78
C ARG A 114 3.45 25.38 -12.96
N GLN A 115 3.97 26.31 -13.78
CA GLN A 115 3.24 26.79 -14.96
C GLN A 115 3.01 25.63 -15.95
N ALA A 116 4.07 24.92 -16.31
CA ALA A 116 4.00 23.79 -17.25
C ALA A 116 3.07 22.69 -16.74
N TYR A 117 3.12 22.37 -15.43
CA TYR A 117 2.20 21.41 -14.81
C TYR A 117 0.75 21.88 -14.85
N GLY A 118 0.50 23.19 -14.63
CA GLY A 118 -0.83 23.78 -14.74
C GLY A 118 -1.41 23.64 -16.15
N GLU A 119 -0.62 23.93 -17.17
CA GLU A 119 -1.01 23.78 -18.57
C GLU A 119 -1.28 22.29 -18.92
N ALA A 120 -0.40 21.38 -18.49
CA ALA A 120 -0.58 19.94 -18.69
C ALA A 120 -1.85 19.43 -17.97
N TYR A 121 -2.07 19.81 -16.71
CA TYR A 121 -3.27 19.45 -15.98
C TYR A 121 -4.55 20.01 -16.65
N HIS A 122 -4.53 21.27 -17.13
CA HIS A 122 -5.63 21.86 -17.90
C HIS A 122 -5.92 21.05 -19.16
N LYS A 123 -4.90 20.71 -19.96
CA LYS A 123 -5.01 19.89 -21.17
C LYS A 123 -5.59 18.51 -20.91
N MET A 124 -5.31 17.92 -19.74
CA MET A 124 -5.86 16.61 -19.33
C MET A 124 -7.33 16.71 -18.91
N ARG A 125 -7.76 17.83 -18.35
CA ARG A 125 -9.04 17.95 -17.63
C ARG A 125 -10.02 18.99 -18.16
N TRP A 126 -9.70 19.71 -19.26
CA TRP A 126 -10.54 20.79 -19.79
C TRP A 126 -11.95 20.31 -20.16
N ARG A 127 -12.08 19.13 -20.78
CA ARG A 127 -13.40 18.51 -21.09
C ARG A 127 -14.20 18.11 -19.85
N ARG A 128 -13.60 18.13 -18.68
CA ARG A 128 -14.23 17.88 -17.38
C ARG A 128 -14.34 19.15 -16.53
N GLY A 129 -14.31 20.31 -17.18
CA GLY A 129 -14.57 21.61 -16.56
C GLY A 129 -13.36 22.27 -15.90
N ALA A 130 -12.13 21.81 -16.11
CA ALA A 130 -10.95 22.52 -15.62
C ALA A 130 -10.68 23.74 -16.54
N THR A 131 -10.69 24.95 -15.98
CA THR A 131 -10.20 26.18 -16.64
C THR A 131 -8.71 26.35 -16.41
N ALA A 132 -8.00 27.11 -17.27
CA ALA A 132 -6.58 27.39 -17.10
C ALA A 132 -6.27 28.07 -15.74
N VAL A 133 -7.13 29.01 -15.32
CA VAL A 133 -7.00 29.69 -14.02
C VAL A 133 -7.13 28.73 -12.85
N ASN A 134 -8.16 27.86 -12.88
CA ASN A 134 -8.35 26.88 -11.82
C ASN A 134 -7.26 25.80 -11.82
N ALA A 135 -6.73 25.44 -12.99
CA ALA A 135 -5.61 24.53 -13.11
C ALA A 135 -4.35 25.12 -12.43
N ALA A 136 -3.97 26.35 -12.80
CA ALA A 136 -2.82 27.03 -12.20
C ALA A 136 -2.95 27.20 -10.67
N LYS A 137 -4.16 27.52 -10.16
CA LYS A 137 -4.42 27.63 -8.73
C LYS A 137 -4.27 26.28 -8.01
N ARG A 138 -4.70 25.17 -8.63
CA ARG A 138 -4.60 23.82 -8.02
C ARG A 138 -3.18 23.36 -7.83
N LEU A 139 -2.24 23.80 -8.66
CA LEU A 139 -0.83 23.46 -8.55
C LEU A 139 -0.10 24.17 -7.40
N LEU A 140 -0.78 25.06 -6.67
CA LEU A 140 -0.31 25.56 -5.38
C LEU A 140 -0.54 24.55 -4.24
N ASP A 141 -1.43 23.58 -4.44
CA ASP A 141 -1.66 22.47 -3.51
C ASP A 141 -0.54 21.43 -3.71
N PRO A 142 0.28 21.13 -2.69
CA PRO A 142 1.40 20.20 -2.80
C PRO A 142 0.98 18.79 -3.26
N VAL A 143 -0.25 18.33 -2.91
CA VAL A 143 -0.74 17.01 -3.34
C VAL A 143 -0.99 17.00 -4.85
N TYR A 144 -1.57 18.07 -5.43
CA TYR A 144 -1.71 18.19 -6.88
C TYR A 144 -0.36 18.32 -7.56
N PHE A 145 0.53 19.15 -7.02
CA PHE A 145 1.87 19.35 -7.57
C PHE A 145 2.67 18.04 -7.59
N GLY A 146 2.72 17.31 -6.48
CA GLY A 146 3.43 16.03 -6.39
C GLY A 146 2.87 14.97 -7.34
N ASN A 147 1.53 14.88 -7.50
CA ASN A 147 0.93 13.99 -8.49
C ASN A 147 1.31 14.39 -9.93
N MET A 148 1.45 15.68 -10.23
CA MET A 148 1.93 16.15 -11.53
C MET A 148 3.42 15.86 -11.73
N MET A 149 4.25 15.92 -10.70
CA MET A 149 5.65 15.46 -10.77
C MET A 149 5.74 14.01 -11.23
N VAL A 150 4.94 13.13 -10.62
CA VAL A 150 4.89 11.70 -11.04
C VAL A 150 4.35 11.55 -12.46
N GLN A 151 3.32 12.30 -12.83
CA GLN A 151 2.71 12.25 -14.18
C GLN A 151 3.66 12.73 -15.28
N GLN A 152 4.56 13.68 -14.98
CA GLN A 152 5.52 14.23 -15.93
C GLN A 152 6.87 13.49 -15.90
N GLY A 153 7.08 12.59 -14.95
CA GLY A 153 8.30 11.80 -14.82
C GLY A 153 9.41 12.47 -14.02
N ASP A 154 9.10 13.56 -13.30
CA ASP A 154 10.06 14.25 -12.41
C ASP A 154 10.18 13.56 -11.02
N ALA A 155 9.28 12.63 -10.74
CA ALA A 155 9.34 11.70 -9.62
C ALA A 155 8.79 10.34 -10.06
N ASP A 156 9.21 9.27 -9.38
CA ASP A 156 8.83 7.90 -9.73
C ASP A 156 7.63 7.39 -8.92
N GLY A 157 7.30 8.06 -7.82
CA GLY A 157 6.15 7.72 -7.01
C GLY A 157 5.77 8.80 -6.02
N LEU A 158 4.62 8.61 -5.36
CA LEU A 158 4.06 9.55 -4.39
C LEU A 158 3.51 8.83 -3.17
N ILE A 159 3.80 9.38 -2.00
CA ILE A 159 3.24 8.99 -0.70
C ILE A 159 2.61 10.22 -0.05
N ALA A 160 1.30 10.18 0.24
CA ALA A 160 0.59 11.32 0.82
C ALA A 160 -0.59 10.87 1.69
N GLY A 161 -1.05 11.72 2.62
CA GLY A 161 -2.27 11.49 3.42
C GLY A 161 -2.06 11.46 4.92
N VAL A 162 -0.85 11.74 5.41
CA VAL A 162 -0.56 11.68 6.86
C VAL A 162 -1.31 12.75 7.65
N SER A 163 -1.59 13.91 7.06
CA SER A 163 -2.29 15.05 7.70
C SER A 163 -3.68 15.34 7.09
N HIS A 164 -3.94 14.88 5.87
CA HIS A 164 -5.18 15.12 5.14
C HIS A 164 -6.20 13.99 5.29
N SER A 165 -7.47 14.26 4.93
CA SER A 165 -8.46 13.20 4.83
C SER A 165 -8.19 12.30 3.63
N TYR A 166 -8.51 11.00 3.75
CA TYR A 166 -8.29 10.04 2.66
C TYR A 166 -8.97 10.47 1.33
N PRO A 167 -10.25 10.96 1.32
CA PRO A 167 -10.89 11.45 0.10
C PRO A 167 -10.20 12.66 -0.53
N ASP A 168 -9.64 13.57 0.26
CA ASP A 168 -8.99 14.78 -0.26
C ASP A 168 -7.63 14.46 -0.87
N THR A 169 -6.96 13.42 -0.37
CA THR A 169 -5.66 12.97 -0.88
C THR A 169 -5.79 12.06 -2.10
N ILE A 170 -6.76 11.12 -2.11
CA ILE A 170 -6.94 10.20 -3.25
C ILE A 170 -7.53 10.91 -4.48
N ARG A 171 -8.37 11.92 -4.30
CA ARG A 171 -9.04 12.64 -5.40
C ARG A 171 -8.06 13.27 -6.40
N PRO A 172 -6.97 13.96 -6.01
CA PRO A 172 -5.92 14.41 -6.94
C PRO A 172 -5.30 13.26 -7.74
N ALA A 173 -4.94 12.16 -7.08
CA ALA A 173 -4.36 10.99 -7.73
C ALA A 173 -5.29 10.41 -8.81
N LEU A 174 -6.58 10.18 -8.48
CA LEU A 174 -7.58 9.68 -9.44
C LEU A 174 -7.92 10.67 -10.56
N ARG A 175 -7.68 11.96 -10.37
CA ARG A 175 -7.88 12.98 -11.41
C ARG A 175 -6.73 13.04 -12.39
N ILE A 176 -5.52 12.76 -11.96
CA ILE A 176 -4.28 12.90 -12.74
C ILE A 176 -3.90 11.55 -13.37
N HIS A 177 -3.87 10.50 -12.58
CA HIS A 177 -3.49 9.17 -13.05
C HIS A 177 -4.71 8.38 -13.55
N LYS A 178 -4.47 7.56 -14.56
CA LYS A 178 -5.45 6.58 -15.05
C LYS A 178 -5.38 5.31 -14.19
N THR A 179 -6.42 4.48 -14.30
CA THR A 179 -6.34 3.10 -13.84
C THR A 179 -5.35 2.30 -14.68
N MET A 180 -4.90 1.17 -14.16
CA MET A 180 -4.12 0.19 -14.94
C MET A 180 -4.89 -0.25 -16.20
N PRO A 181 -4.21 -0.70 -17.26
CA PRO A 181 -4.88 -1.28 -18.42
C PRO A 181 -5.84 -2.41 -18.01
N HIS A 182 -7.01 -2.44 -18.65
CA HIS A 182 -8.06 -3.44 -18.42
C HIS A 182 -8.68 -3.46 -17.02
N VAL A 183 -8.43 -2.44 -16.21
CA VAL A 183 -9.00 -2.26 -14.87
C VAL A 183 -9.86 -1.00 -14.84
N SER A 184 -11.07 -1.11 -14.30
CA SER A 184 -12.02 0.01 -14.22
C SER A 184 -11.95 0.75 -12.87
N LYS A 185 -11.50 0.08 -11.81
CA LYS A 185 -11.48 0.59 -10.44
C LYS A 185 -10.11 0.48 -9.79
N VAL A 186 -9.93 1.30 -8.77
CA VAL A 186 -8.85 1.16 -7.80
C VAL A 186 -9.42 0.57 -6.52
N ALA A 187 -8.60 -0.10 -5.73
CA ALA A 187 -8.98 -0.66 -4.44
C ALA A 187 -7.89 -0.43 -3.39
N GLY A 188 -8.30 -0.39 -2.13
CA GLY A 188 -7.37 -0.34 -1.00
C GLY A 188 -7.36 -1.66 -0.25
N VAL A 189 -6.17 -2.22 -0.08
CA VAL A 189 -5.94 -3.52 0.55
C VAL A 189 -5.22 -3.34 1.87
N PHE A 190 -5.72 -3.95 2.94
CA PHE A 190 -4.98 -4.12 4.19
C PHE A 190 -4.46 -5.55 4.30
N LEU A 191 -3.20 -5.70 4.66
CA LEU A 191 -2.61 -6.93 5.11
C LEU A 191 -2.57 -6.94 6.64
N LEU A 192 -3.22 -7.90 7.25
CA LEU A 192 -3.19 -8.17 8.68
C LEU A 192 -2.27 -9.35 8.99
N LEU A 193 -1.38 -9.18 9.96
CA LEU A 193 -0.36 -10.14 10.34
C LEU A 193 -0.72 -10.79 11.68
N PHE A 194 -1.32 -11.97 11.62
CA PHE A 194 -1.56 -12.81 12.77
C PHE A 194 -0.31 -13.65 13.08
N GLU A 195 -0.24 -14.26 14.25
CA GLU A 195 0.90 -15.11 14.64
C GLU A 195 1.11 -16.30 13.67
N ASP A 196 0.01 -16.88 13.17
CA ASP A 196 0.01 -18.11 12.35
C ASP A 196 -0.28 -17.85 10.85
N ARG A 197 -0.80 -16.66 10.48
CA ARG A 197 -1.24 -16.38 9.12
C ARG A 197 -1.14 -14.93 8.70
N MET A 198 -1.10 -14.72 7.38
CA MET A 198 -1.28 -13.42 6.72
C MET A 198 -2.68 -13.37 6.10
N LEU A 199 -3.40 -12.27 6.31
CA LEU A 199 -4.77 -12.09 5.82
C LEU A 199 -4.92 -10.75 5.09
N PHE A 200 -5.21 -10.79 3.79
CA PHE A 200 -5.50 -9.61 3.00
C PHE A 200 -7.00 -9.34 3.01
N ILE A 201 -7.39 -8.09 3.25
CA ILE A 201 -8.80 -7.66 3.27
C ILE A 201 -8.99 -6.53 2.28
N ALA A 202 -10.00 -6.62 1.41
CA ALA A 202 -10.36 -5.64 0.38
C ALA A 202 -11.89 -5.56 0.16
N ASP A 203 -12.42 -4.46 -0.39
CA ASP A 203 -11.84 -3.13 -0.48
C ASP A 203 -12.11 -2.36 0.81
N THR A 204 -11.07 -1.81 1.41
CA THR A 204 -11.17 -1.20 2.73
C THR A 204 -11.31 0.32 2.70
N THR A 205 -11.14 0.98 1.52
CA THR A 205 -10.97 2.45 1.48
C THR A 205 -11.61 3.21 0.32
N VAL A 206 -12.03 2.55 -0.78
CA VAL A 206 -12.37 3.26 -2.03
C VAL A 206 -13.80 3.07 -2.52
N ASN A 207 -14.29 1.84 -2.65
CA ASN A 207 -15.55 1.53 -3.33
C ASN A 207 -16.70 1.25 -2.35
N PRO A 208 -17.66 2.19 -2.14
CA PRO A 208 -18.70 2.02 -1.12
C PRO A 208 -19.61 0.81 -1.37
N ASP A 209 -20.09 0.66 -2.61
CA ASP A 209 -20.99 -0.43 -3.02
C ASP A 209 -20.61 -0.90 -4.44
N PRO A 210 -19.62 -1.79 -4.55
CA PRO A 210 -19.11 -2.26 -5.84
C PRO A 210 -20.10 -3.20 -6.54
N SER A 211 -20.17 -3.13 -7.89
CA SER A 211 -20.89 -4.09 -8.72
C SER A 211 -20.23 -5.48 -8.70
N ALA A 212 -20.86 -6.48 -9.32
CA ALA A 212 -20.26 -7.82 -9.44
C ALA A 212 -18.94 -7.79 -10.22
N GLU A 213 -18.88 -7.02 -11.32
CA GLU A 213 -17.68 -6.83 -12.13
C GLU A 213 -16.57 -6.15 -11.33
N GLU A 214 -16.92 -5.12 -10.55
CA GLU A 214 -15.98 -4.39 -9.69
C GLU A 214 -15.46 -5.26 -8.54
N LEU A 215 -16.33 -6.08 -7.93
CA LEU A 215 -15.91 -7.06 -6.91
C LEU A 215 -14.92 -8.10 -7.48
N ALA A 216 -15.17 -8.59 -8.69
CA ALA A 216 -14.27 -9.50 -9.38
C ALA A 216 -12.89 -8.84 -9.66
N GLU A 217 -12.88 -7.58 -10.08
CA GLU A 217 -11.64 -6.81 -10.28
C GLU A 217 -10.90 -6.57 -8.95
N ILE A 218 -11.61 -6.25 -7.87
CA ILE A 218 -11.02 -6.08 -6.52
C ILE A 218 -10.34 -7.38 -6.06
N ALA A 219 -11.00 -8.53 -6.27
CA ALA A 219 -10.44 -9.83 -5.94
C ALA A 219 -9.13 -10.10 -6.70
N TRP A 220 -9.12 -9.88 -8.00
CA TRP A 220 -7.94 -10.05 -8.84
C TRP A 220 -6.83 -9.06 -8.48
N LEU A 221 -7.13 -7.78 -8.27
CA LEU A 221 -6.16 -6.78 -7.85
C LEU A 221 -5.51 -7.13 -6.52
N THR A 222 -6.30 -7.63 -5.56
CA THR A 222 -5.79 -8.05 -4.25
C THR A 222 -4.89 -9.27 -4.38
N SER A 223 -5.25 -10.24 -5.22
CA SER A 223 -4.41 -11.41 -5.49
C SER A 223 -3.06 -11.03 -6.09
N ARG A 224 -3.02 -10.02 -6.95
CA ARG A 224 -1.77 -9.48 -7.48
C ARG A 224 -0.92 -8.83 -6.40
N VAL A 225 -1.52 -8.10 -5.46
CA VAL A 225 -0.79 -7.52 -4.31
C VAL A 225 -0.13 -8.63 -3.49
N ALA A 226 -0.90 -9.66 -3.11
CA ALA A 226 -0.40 -10.78 -2.33
C ALA A 226 0.77 -11.50 -3.01
N LYS A 227 0.63 -11.84 -4.28
CA LYS A 227 1.65 -12.56 -5.05
C LYS A 227 2.87 -11.67 -5.34
N THR A 228 2.63 -10.42 -5.71
CA THR A 228 3.68 -9.55 -6.26
C THR A 228 4.63 -9.01 -5.20
N TYR A 229 4.13 -8.65 -4.02
CA TYR A 229 4.92 -7.99 -2.98
C TYR A 229 5.29 -8.92 -1.83
N PHE A 230 4.50 -9.98 -1.61
CA PHE A 230 4.65 -10.83 -0.43
C PHE A 230 4.91 -12.31 -0.77
N ASP A 231 5.00 -12.65 -2.06
CA ASP A 231 5.19 -14.03 -2.56
C ASP A 231 4.18 -15.04 -1.98
N VAL A 232 2.94 -14.59 -1.77
CA VAL A 232 1.85 -15.40 -1.23
C VAL A 232 1.00 -15.97 -2.36
N ASP A 233 0.78 -17.29 -2.37
CA ASP A 233 -0.16 -17.95 -3.29
C ASP A 233 -1.61 -17.57 -2.94
N PRO A 234 -2.35 -16.85 -3.84
CA PRO A 234 -3.64 -16.29 -3.49
C PRO A 234 -4.72 -17.36 -3.37
N ARG A 235 -5.46 -17.35 -2.27
CA ARG A 235 -6.69 -18.12 -2.04
C ARG A 235 -7.78 -17.15 -1.62
N VAL A 236 -8.69 -16.84 -2.57
CA VAL A 236 -9.64 -15.74 -2.45
C VAL A 236 -11.01 -16.25 -2.03
N ALA A 237 -11.51 -15.74 -0.91
CA ALA A 237 -12.88 -15.91 -0.48
C ALA A 237 -13.70 -14.66 -0.71
N MET A 238 -14.79 -14.78 -1.46
CA MET A 238 -15.76 -13.71 -1.68
C MET A 238 -16.83 -13.79 -0.59
N LEU A 239 -16.79 -12.83 0.35
CA LEU A 239 -17.58 -12.90 1.59
C LEU A 239 -19.02 -12.44 1.42
N SER A 240 -19.90 -13.12 2.12
CA SER A 240 -21.32 -12.75 2.28
C SER A 240 -21.87 -13.32 3.60
N TYR A 241 -23.15 -13.03 3.86
CA TYR A 241 -23.95 -13.71 4.90
C TYR A 241 -24.71 -14.93 4.35
N SER A 242 -24.24 -15.51 3.25
CA SER A 242 -24.78 -16.71 2.57
C SER A 242 -23.60 -17.59 2.18
N ASN A 243 -23.82 -18.90 2.14
CA ASN A 243 -22.88 -19.88 1.60
C ASN A 243 -23.47 -20.48 0.33
N PHE A 244 -22.80 -20.28 -0.81
CA PHE A 244 -23.01 -21.01 -2.08
C PHE A 244 -24.48 -21.13 -2.51
N GLY A 245 -25.24 -20.05 -2.48
CA GLY A 245 -26.63 -20.03 -2.91
C GLY A 245 -27.64 -20.35 -1.82
N SER A 246 -27.26 -20.34 -0.54
CA SER A 246 -28.21 -20.57 0.55
C SER A 246 -29.21 -19.40 0.71
N ASN A 247 -28.96 -18.25 0.09
CA ASN A 247 -29.82 -17.10 0.09
C ASN A 247 -29.85 -16.42 -1.29
N GLU A 248 -31.05 -16.08 -1.78
CA GLU A 248 -31.27 -15.42 -3.08
C GLU A 248 -31.42 -13.90 -2.97
N ASP A 249 -31.01 -13.29 -1.85
CA ASP A 249 -30.98 -11.82 -1.74
C ASP A 249 -30.05 -11.21 -2.81
N PRO A 250 -30.43 -10.08 -3.43
CA PRO A 250 -29.62 -9.43 -4.47
C PRO A 250 -28.17 -9.16 -4.06
N ALA A 251 -27.92 -8.91 -2.76
CA ALA A 251 -26.56 -8.71 -2.26
C ALA A 251 -25.71 -10.00 -2.33
N CYS A 252 -26.32 -11.17 -2.00
CA CYS A 252 -25.66 -12.47 -2.11
C CYS A 252 -25.45 -12.87 -3.57
N CYS A 253 -26.50 -12.71 -4.42
CA CYS A 253 -26.44 -12.98 -5.85
C CYS A 253 -25.34 -12.16 -6.55
N ARG A 254 -25.15 -10.90 -6.14
CA ARG A 254 -24.07 -10.03 -6.66
C ARG A 254 -22.69 -10.61 -6.39
N VAL A 255 -22.44 -11.11 -5.18
CA VAL A 255 -21.15 -11.72 -4.81
C VAL A 255 -20.93 -13.04 -5.57
N ARG A 256 -21.96 -13.90 -5.68
CA ARG A 256 -21.93 -15.12 -6.49
C ARG A 256 -21.59 -14.81 -7.95
N LYS A 257 -22.25 -13.79 -8.52
CA LYS A 257 -21.97 -13.35 -9.88
C LYS A 257 -20.52 -12.85 -10.05
N ALA A 258 -19.96 -12.19 -9.04
CA ALA A 258 -18.59 -11.75 -9.07
C ALA A 258 -17.60 -12.95 -9.14
N VAL A 259 -17.88 -14.05 -8.45
CA VAL A 259 -17.07 -15.29 -8.53
C VAL A 259 -17.12 -15.89 -9.94
N GLU A 260 -18.33 -15.96 -10.56
CA GLU A 260 -18.46 -16.45 -11.94
C GLU A 260 -17.63 -15.61 -12.92
N ILE A 261 -17.74 -14.28 -12.83
CA ILE A 261 -16.99 -13.35 -13.67
C ILE A 261 -15.47 -13.51 -13.45
N ALA A 262 -15.04 -13.66 -12.20
CA ALA A 262 -13.62 -13.82 -11.88
C ALA A 262 -13.07 -15.15 -12.43
N LYS A 263 -13.80 -16.25 -12.30
CA LYS A 263 -13.43 -17.55 -12.86
C LYS A 263 -13.35 -17.54 -14.39
N GLU A 264 -14.26 -16.79 -15.05
CA GLU A 264 -14.23 -16.62 -16.50
C GLU A 264 -13.03 -15.78 -16.97
N ARG A 265 -12.77 -14.64 -16.30
CA ARG A 265 -11.71 -13.69 -16.71
C ARG A 265 -10.31 -14.12 -16.30
N TRP A 266 -10.18 -14.82 -15.18
CA TRP A 266 -8.91 -15.26 -14.58
C TRP A 266 -9.02 -16.70 -14.09
N PRO A 267 -9.02 -17.70 -15.01
CA PRO A 267 -9.26 -19.11 -14.68
C PRO A 267 -8.23 -19.72 -13.73
N ASP A 268 -7.03 -19.16 -13.67
CA ASP A 268 -5.96 -19.62 -12.76
C ASP A 268 -6.10 -19.09 -11.33
N LEU A 269 -7.04 -18.14 -11.10
CA LEU A 269 -7.26 -17.57 -9.77
C LEU A 269 -8.05 -18.55 -8.91
N LYS A 270 -7.46 -19.02 -7.82
CA LYS A 270 -8.19 -19.75 -6.78
C LYS A 270 -9.18 -18.80 -6.07
N ILE A 271 -10.45 -18.88 -6.44
CA ILE A 271 -11.52 -18.03 -5.91
C ILE A 271 -12.80 -18.82 -5.71
N GLU A 272 -13.43 -18.65 -4.55
CA GLU A 272 -14.70 -19.26 -4.21
C GLU A 272 -15.63 -18.28 -3.48
N GLY A 273 -16.92 -18.62 -3.43
CA GLY A 273 -17.98 -17.86 -2.74
C GLY A 273 -19.26 -17.81 -3.59
N GLU A 274 -20.31 -17.13 -3.12
CA GLU A 274 -20.30 -16.40 -1.84
C GLU A 274 -20.19 -17.36 -0.66
N MET A 275 -19.49 -16.95 0.40
CA MET A 275 -19.36 -17.73 1.62
C MET A 275 -19.28 -16.87 2.89
N HIS A 276 -19.61 -17.46 4.02
CA HIS A 276 -19.42 -16.86 5.33
C HIS A 276 -17.92 -16.71 5.65
N ALA A 277 -17.59 -15.74 6.51
CA ALA A 277 -16.20 -15.49 6.91
C ALA A 277 -15.57 -16.66 7.66
N ASP A 278 -16.33 -17.34 8.52
CA ASP A 278 -15.87 -18.55 9.23
C ASP A 278 -15.65 -19.74 8.29
N THR A 279 -16.53 -19.94 7.30
CA THR A 279 -16.32 -20.95 6.24
C THR A 279 -15.02 -20.66 5.46
N ALA A 280 -14.68 -19.39 5.26
CA ALA A 280 -13.49 -18.99 4.52
C ALA A 280 -12.17 -19.29 5.25
N ILE A 281 -12.15 -19.24 6.59
CA ILE A 281 -10.91 -19.24 7.40
C ILE A 281 -10.80 -20.40 8.41
N GLU A 282 -11.85 -21.23 8.56
CA GLU A 282 -11.89 -22.35 9.50
C GLU A 282 -12.03 -23.67 8.77
N PRO A 283 -10.94 -24.48 8.68
CA PRO A 283 -10.95 -25.74 7.92
C PRO A 283 -12.03 -26.72 8.37
N ALA A 284 -12.28 -26.84 9.67
CA ALA A 284 -13.28 -27.79 10.18
C ALA A 284 -14.69 -27.50 9.67
N ILE A 285 -15.03 -26.22 9.47
CA ILE A 285 -16.34 -25.81 8.92
C ILE A 285 -16.39 -26.09 7.42
N ALA A 286 -15.36 -25.72 6.69
CA ALA A 286 -15.31 -25.86 5.23
C ALA A 286 -15.31 -27.33 4.81
N GLU A 287 -14.48 -28.17 5.40
CA GLU A 287 -14.37 -29.60 5.09
C GLU A 287 -15.67 -30.34 5.38
N GLN A 288 -16.33 -30.03 6.49
CA GLN A 288 -17.57 -30.70 6.85
C GLN A 288 -18.74 -30.30 5.96
N ALA A 289 -18.89 -29.00 5.66
CA ALA A 289 -20.07 -28.49 4.97
C ALA A 289 -19.90 -28.40 3.45
N PHE A 290 -18.67 -28.13 2.97
CA PHE A 290 -18.40 -27.82 1.56
C PHE A 290 -17.13 -28.51 1.04
N PRO A 291 -17.00 -29.85 1.13
CA PRO A 291 -15.77 -30.59 0.78
C PRO A 291 -15.39 -30.50 -0.71
N TRP A 292 -16.30 -30.01 -1.55
CA TRP A 292 -16.09 -29.78 -2.98
C TRP A 292 -15.51 -28.40 -3.31
N SER A 293 -15.47 -27.47 -2.35
CA SER A 293 -14.92 -26.13 -2.55
C SER A 293 -13.41 -26.18 -2.74
N SER A 294 -12.86 -25.32 -3.60
CA SER A 294 -11.39 -25.18 -3.76
C SER A 294 -10.74 -24.41 -2.60
N ILE A 295 -11.54 -23.73 -1.78
CA ILE A 295 -11.14 -23.06 -0.54
C ILE A 295 -11.63 -23.89 0.64
N GLN A 296 -10.72 -24.44 1.40
CA GLN A 296 -11.03 -25.37 2.51
C GLN A 296 -10.71 -24.74 3.87
N GLY A 297 -11.27 -23.53 4.11
CA GLY A 297 -11.02 -22.79 5.35
C GLY A 297 -9.62 -22.21 5.44
N ASP A 298 -8.91 -22.13 4.33
CA ASP A 298 -7.52 -21.70 4.21
C ASP A 298 -7.36 -20.40 3.39
N ALA A 299 -8.45 -19.63 3.22
CA ALA A 299 -8.41 -18.36 2.52
C ALA A 299 -7.40 -17.40 3.17
N ASN A 300 -6.60 -16.76 2.33
CA ASN A 300 -5.69 -15.70 2.74
C ASN A 300 -6.06 -14.32 2.18
N ILE A 301 -7.08 -14.28 1.31
CA ILE A 301 -7.65 -13.05 0.78
C ILE A 301 -9.16 -13.07 1.03
N LEU A 302 -9.65 -12.05 1.75
CA LEU A 302 -11.06 -11.85 2.04
C LEU A 302 -11.57 -10.60 1.30
N VAL A 303 -12.47 -10.79 0.35
CA VAL A 303 -13.13 -9.69 -0.35
C VAL A 303 -14.53 -9.49 0.21
N CYS A 304 -14.74 -8.35 0.84
CA CYS A 304 -16.02 -8.00 1.45
C CYS A 304 -16.99 -7.42 0.41
N PRO A 305 -18.30 -7.62 0.57
CA PRO A 305 -19.32 -7.18 -0.41
C PRO A 305 -19.47 -5.66 -0.50
N THR A 306 -19.04 -4.92 0.53
CA THR A 306 -19.11 -3.46 0.60
C THR A 306 -17.94 -2.89 1.37
N LEU A 307 -17.64 -1.60 1.13
CA LEU A 307 -16.66 -0.84 1.89
C LEU A 307 -16.95 -0.86 3.40
N ALA A 308 -18.20 -0.71 3.78
CA ALA A 308 -18.60 -0.69 5.19
C ALA A 308 -18.23 -2.00 5.89
N ALA A 309 -18.52 -3.14 5.27
CA ALA A 309 -18.18 -4.45 5.80
C ALA A 309 -16.65 -4.62 5.93
N ALA A 310 -15.89 -4.30 4.89
CA ALA A 310 -14.43 -4.41 4.92
C ALA A 310 -13.79 -3.47 5.95
N ASN A 311 -14.22 -2.20 5.99
CA ASN A 311 -13.64 -1.20 6.89
C ASN A 311 -13.89 -1.51 8.35
N ILE A 312 -15.10 -1.97 8.71
CA ILE A 312 -15.43 -2.40 10.07
C ILE A 312 -14.63 -3.67 10.42
N ALA A 313 -14.64 -4.68 9.56
CA ALA A 313 -13.99 -5.96 9.81
C ALA A 313 -12.48 -5.80 10.06
N TYR A 314 -11.74 -5.13 9.15
CA TYR A 314 -10.31 -5.01 9.33
C TYR A 314 -9.92 -4.22 10.59
N LYS A 315 -10.68 -3.16 10.93
CA LYS A 315 -10.41 -2.37 12.15
C LYS A 315 -10.67 -3.16 13.42
N LEU A 316 -11.74 -3.95 13.46
CA LEU A 316 -12.02 -4.83 14.61
C LEU A 316 -10.94 -5.90 14.75
N LEU A 317 -10.59 -6.59 13.66
CA LEU A 317 -9.54 -7.60 13.66
C LEU A 317 -8.18 -7.00 14.08
N TRP A 318 -7.82 -5.86 13.51
CA TRP A 318 -6.58 -5.15 13.85
C TRP A 318 -6.51 -4.83 15.33
N ARG A 319 -7.53 -4.12 15.86
CA ARG A 319 -7.48 -3.58 17.24
C ARG A 319 -7.77 -4.63 18.30
N LEU A 320 -8.76 -5.51 18.09
CA LEU A 320 -9.12 -6.57 19.04
C LEU A 320 -8.13 -7.75 18.96
N GLY A 321 -7.71 -8.11 17.76
CA GLY A 321 -6.73 -9.16 17.53
C GLY A 321 -5.30 -8.76 17.91
N LYS A 322 -5.05 -7.46 18.19
CA LYS A 322 -3.71 -6.91 18.51
C LYS A 322 -2.66 -7.31 17.46
N VAL A 323 -3.10 -7.43 16.22
CA VAL A 323 -2.25 -7.81 15.08
C VAL A 323 -1.60 -6.59 14.47
N GLU A 324 -0.46 -6.79 13.79
CA GLU A 324 0.14 -5.74 13.00
C GLU A 324 -0.59 -5.61 11.66
N ALA A 325 -0.59 -4.40 11.07
CA ALA A 325 -1.28 -4.13 9.81
C ALA A 325 -0.39 -3.34 8.85
N ILE A 326 -0.42 -3.71 7.57
CA ILE A 326 0.26 -2.99 6.48
C ILE A 326 -0.81 -2.50 5.51
N GLY A 327 -0.84 -1.21 5.23
CA GLY A 327 -1.82 -0.62 4.32
C GLY A 327 -2.32 0.75 4.74
N PRO A 328 -3.24 1.34 3.96
CA PRO A 328 -3.88 0.74 2.80
C PRO A 328 -2.98 0.73 1.56
N ILE A 329 -2.78 -0.43 0.98
CA ILE A 329 -2.04 -0.58 -0.28
C ILE A 329 -2.99 -0.25 -1.42
N LEU A 330 -2.77 0.90 -2.08
CA LEU A 330 -3.59 1.31 -3.22
C LEU A 330 -3.19 0.52 -4.47
N THR A 331 -4.13 -0.25 -5.00
CA THR A 331 -3.97 -1.04 -6.22
C THR A 331 -4.93 -0.62 -7.31
N GLY A 332 -4.70 -1.03 -8.56
CA GLY A 332 -5.53 -0.66 -9.71
C GLY A 332 -5.22 0.72 -10.32
N ILE A 333 -4.43 1.57 -9.67
CA ILE A 333 -3.95 2.84 -10.23
C ILE A 333 -2.69 2.60 -11.06
N GLY A 334 -2.60 3.23 -12.24
CA GLY A 334 -1.51 3.06 -13.21
C GLY A 334 -0.21 3.77 -12.86
N ALA A 335 -0.14 4.46 -11.73
CA ALA A 335 1.05 5.15 -11.23
C ALA A 335 1.46 4.60 -9.85
N PRO A 336 2.74 4.70 -9.47
CA PRO A 336 3.22 4.36 -8.12
C PRO A 336 2.78 5.43 -7.10
N VAL A 337 1.54 5.33 -6.66
CA VAL A 337 0.94 6.25 -5.69
C VAL A 337 0.29 5.45 -4.58
N HIS A 338 0.59 5.79 -3.33
CA HIS A 338 -0.10 5.27 -2.16
C HIS A 338 -0.62 6.41 -1.28
N ILE A 339 -1.82 6.20 -0.73
CA ILE A 339 -2.49 7.15 0.13
C ILE A 339 -2.48 6.61 1.55
N LEU A 340 -1.84 7.35 2.44
CA LEU A 340 -1.73 7.01 3.85
C LEU A 340 -3.05 7.26 4.59
N GLN A 341 -3.18 6.68 5.77
CA GLN A 341 -4.21 7.08 6.73
C GLN A 341 -3.66 8.23 7.61
N ARG A 342 -4.56 9.11 7.99
CA ARG A 342 -4.21 10.22 8.89
C ARG A 342 -3.64 9.72 10.20
N GLY A 343 -2.51 10.29 10.61
CA GLY A 343 -1.83 9.94 11.85
C GLY A 343 -1.04 8.63 11.82
N MET A 344 -0.67 8.14 10.63
CA MET A 344 0.26 7.02 10.50
C MET A 344 1.61 7.34 11.13
N GLU A 345 2.19 6.33 11.77
CA GLU A 345 3.50 6.41 12.39
C GLU A 345 4.66 6.28 11.37
N VAL A 346 5.84 6.68 11.78
CA VAL A 346 7.04 6.70 10.92
C VAL A 346 7.30 5.35 10.24
N ASN A 347 7.24 4.24 10.98
CA ASN A 347 7.48 2.91 10.43
C ASN A 347 6.44 2.51 9.36
N GLU A 348 5.18 2.90 9.56
CA GLU A 348 4.12 2.65 8.57
C GLU A 348 4.36 3.43 7.28
N ILE A 349 4.83 4.69 7.39
CA ILE A 349 5.21 5.52 6.23
C ILE A 349 6.37 4.87 5.47
N VAL A 350 7.39 4.39 6.18
CA VAL A 350 8.55 3.70 5.60
C VAL A 350 8.11 2.42 4.85
N ASN A 351 7.26 1.60 5.45
CA ASN A 351 6.71 0.40 4.83
C ASN A 351 5.96 0.72 3.52
N MET A 352 5.07 1.71 3.56
CA MET A 352 4.31 2.12 2.38
C MET A 352 5.20 2.72 1.29
N THR A 353 6.28 3.41 1.67
CA THR A 353 7.26 3.94 0.72
C THR A 353 8.03 2.83 0.03
N ALA A 354 8.47 1.80 0.74
CA ALA A 354 9.14 0.65 0.15
C ALA A 354 8.25 -0.08 -0.89
N LEU A 355 6.96 -0.27 -0.60
CA LEU A 355 5.98 -0.80 -1.56
C LEU A 355 5.83 0.11 -2.79
N CYS A 356 5.83 1.44 -2.60
CA CYS A 356 5.78 2.42 -3.68
C CYS A 356 7.02 2.31 -4.58
N VAL A 357 8.21 2.20 -4.01
CA VAL A 357 9.46 2.01 -4.75
C VAL A 357 9.43 0.73 -5.57
N CYS A 358 9.03 -0.40 -4.97
CA CYS A 358 8.90 -1.67 -5.70
C CYS A 358 7.91 -1.57 -6.88
N LYS A 359 6.82 -0.83 -6.72
CA LYS A 359 5.87 -0.55 -7.82
C LYS A 359 6.53 0.31 -8.91
N ALA A 360 7.27 1.35 -8.53
CA ALA A 360 7.97 2.25 -9.46
C ALA A 360 9.03 1.52 -10.29
N GLN A 361 9.79 0.61 -9.68
CA GLN A 361 10.78 -0.22 -10.36
C GLN A 361 10.14 -1.06 -11.49
N ARG A 362 8.97 -1.66 -11.23
CA ARG A 362 8.24 -2.50 -12.20
C ARG A 362 7.61 -1.68 -13.33
N THR A 363 7.03 -0.54 -13.01
CA THR A 363 6.37 0.32 -14.01
C THR A 363 7.36 0.81 -15.08
N LYS A 364 8.61 1.08 -14.71
CA LYS A 364 9.67 1.44 -15.67
C LYS A 364 10.19 0.23 -16.48
N GLY A 365 10.17 -0.97 -15.91
CA GLY A 365 10.55 -2.19 -16.63
C GLY A 365 9.56 -2.62 -17.71
N GLU A 366 8.27 -2.34 -17.54
CA GLU A 366 7.20 -2.64 -18.51
C GLU A 366 7.12 -1.61 -19.67
N THR A 367 7.76 -0.44 -19.53
CA THR A 367 7.79 0.62 -20.56
C THR A 367 9.07 0.64 -21.40
N SER A 368 10.03 -0.26 -21.16
CA SER A 368 11.17 -0.46 -22.04
C SER A 368 10.74 -1.37 -23.21
N PRO A 369 10.97 -0.96 -24.48
CA PRO A 369 10.53 -1.68 -25.68
C PRO A 369 11.23 -3.02 -25.84
#